data_0b4b41619dd7eb811314a0dc3f3f989f
#
_entry.id   0b4b41619dd7eb811314a0dc3f3f989f
#
_cell.length_a   1.000
_cell.length_b   1.000
_cell.length_c   1.000
_cell.angle_alpha   90.00
_cell.angle_beta   90.00
_cell.angle_gamma   90.00
#
_symmetry.space_group_name_H-M   'P 1'
#
loop_
_entity.id
_entity.type
_entity.pdbx_description
1 polymer ?
#
loop_
_entity_poly.entity_id
_entity_poly.type
_entity_poly.pdbx_seq_one_letter_code
_entity_poly.pdbx_strand_id
1 'polypeptide(L)'
;SHADAVVTLCNTPDGENEIRSLYGERILFIPYVMPGFDLANSVVSLSRDCDWEKLDGMVLMGHGLFTFANDPKTSYSLMIDLVSQAEERIEAKRGTKTATAADEENRGEIPNLLTLAKIRRDVSKIAGAPFIAKPLLSSSCHQFASQPNAAATATRGPLTPDHVTRTKRIPLIIDDKAENTVEDYLTDYQNYFQTYTDGLLVQLDPAPRWAIWPEVGAVAFAPSLKEAEVIADIVEHTLEAITAAETFGGWAPLPPKEIFDVEYWELQQAKLQKSKTTPLHQGKVVVVSGAASGIGLACAQLLLSEGAAVAALDINPEVENLFTGVNSIGLTCDLTKPDQVNRAVAATVGHFGGIDTVISNAGLFTPSSFIEELEDVHWNNSLEINLTSAMRLIRASIPFLQLGIDPSIIIIGSKNVPAPGPGAAAYSVAKAGLNQLARVATLELASKGIRVNTVHPNAVFDTAIWTDDVLQSRAQHYGLTVEEYKTSNLLKREVTSMDVAQMVSAMAGPIFSRTTGAQVPLDGGTERIV
;
A
#
# COMPACT_ATOMS: atom_id res chain seq x y z
N SER A 1 28.40 -3.75 -9.05
CA SER A 1 27.37 -4.40 -8.23
C SER A 1 27.40 -3.86 -6.80
N HIS A 2 26.24 -3.61 -6.21
CA HIS A 2 26.08 -3.33 -4.78
C HIS A 2 25.88 -4.64 -4.00
N ALA A 3 26.77 -5.64 -4.22
CA ALA A 3 26.64 -6.93 -3.57
C ALA A 3 26.66 -6.79 -2.04
N ASP A 4 25.57 -7.19 -1.38
CA ASP A 4 25.32 -6.94 0.06
C ASP A 4 26.47 -7.42 0.94
N ALA A 5 26.99 -8.63 0.68
CA ALA A 5 28.08 -9.18 1.47
C ALA A 5 29.35 -8.31 1.42
N VAL A 6 29.73 -7.82 0.23
CA VAL A 6 30.90 -6.95 0.06
C VAL A 6 30.67 -5.60 0.72
N VAL A 7 29.50 -4.99 0.49
CA VAL A 7 29.15 -3.69 1.08
C VAL A 7 29.03 -3.78 2.61
N THR A 8 28.52 -4.89 3.13
CA THR A 8 28.47 -5.17 4.58
C THR A 8 29.86 -5.12 5.20
N LEU A 9 30.83 -5.83 4.60
CA LEU A 9 32.23 -5.81 5.11
C LEU A 9 32.84 -4.42 5.00
N CYS A 10 32.57 -3.68 3.90
CA CYS A 10 33.03 -2.30 3.74
C CYS A 10 32.50 -1.36 4.85
N ASN A 11 31.26 -1.58 5.29
CA ASN A 11 30.58 -0.72 6.26
C ASN A 11 30.78 -1.19 7.72
N THR A 12 31.98 -1.63 8.04
CA THR A 12 32.43 -1.96 9.40
C THR A 12 33.55 -1.03 9.83
N PRO A 13 33.85 -0.87 11.13
CA PRO A 13 34.91 0.02 11.59
C PRO A 13 36.32 -0.30 11.02
N ASP A 14 36.58 -1.58 10.72
CA ASP A 14 37.83 -2.05 10.11
C ASP A 14 37.65 -2.56 8.67
N GLY A 15 36.65 -2.03 7.97
CA GLY A 15 36.20 -2.53 6.65
C GLY A 15 37.28 -2.56 5.59
N GLU A 16 38.18 -1.57 5.56
CA GLU A 16 39.30 -1.58 4.63
C GLU A 16 40.22 -2.80 4.86
N ASN A 17 40.58 -3.09 6.08
CA ASN A 17 41.44 -4.22 6.41
C ASN A 17 40.72 -5.57 6.17
N GLU A 18 39.42 -5.65 6.45
CA GLU A 18 38.63 -6.85 6.14
C GLU A 18 38.64 -7.13 4.63
N ILE A 19 38.41 -6.12 3.77
CA ILE A 19 38.45 -6.26 2.32
C ILE A 19 39.83 -6.61 1.81
N ARG A 20 40.87 -5.95 2.30
CA ARG A 20 42.27 -6.25 1.93
C ARG A 20 42.71 -7.64 2.37
N SER A 21 42.29 -8.07 3.54
CA SER A 21 42.55 -9.42 4.06
C SER A 21 41.86 -10.51 3.24
N LEU A 22 40.64 -10.21 2.77
CA LEU A 22 39.83 -11.18 2.02
C LEU A 22 40.37 -11.41 0.60
N TYR A 23 40.69 -10.34 -0.12
CA TYR A 23 40.98 -10.40 -1.55
C TYR A 23 42.48 -10.21 -1.91
N GLY A 24 43.26 -9.67 -0.98
CA GLY A 24 44.69 -9.42 -1.22
C GLY A 24 44.94 -8.45 -2.38
N GLU A 25 45.97 -8.79 -3.19
CA GLU A 25 46.36 -7.97 -4.34
C GLU A 25 45.49 -8.20 -5.62
N ARG A 26 44.52 -9.09 -5.54
CA ARG A 26 43.57 -9.37 -6.66
C ARG A 26 42.60 -8.23 -6.89
N ILE A 27 42.43 -7.33 -5.94
CA ILE A 27 41.47 -6.25 -5.98
C ILE A 27 42.13 -4.89 -5.86
N LEU A 28 41.81 -3.98 -6.79
CA LEU A 28 42.12 -2.56 -6.62
C LEU A 28 41.16 -1.95 -5.61
N PHE A 29 41.73 -1.45 -4.51
CA PHE A 29 40.96 -0.79 -3.47
C PHE A 29 40.81 0.70 -3.78
N ILE A 30 39.57 1.20 -3.83
CA ILE A 30 39.23 2.60 -4.04
C ILE A 30 38.55 3.12 -2.76
N PRO A 31 39.13 4.09 -2.05
CA PRO A 31 38.46 4.73 -0.91
C PRO A 31 37.15 5.39 -1.36
N TYR A 32 36.24 5.67 -0.41
CA TYR A 32 35.00 6.33 -0.78
C TYR A 32 35.29 7.71 -1.39
N VAL A 33 34.67 7.94 -2.55
CA VAL A 33 34.63 9.23 -3.25
C VAL A 33 33.22 9.39 -3.79
N MET A 34 32.67 10.60 -3.73
CA MET A 34 31.36 10.93 -4.27
C MET A 34 31.21 10.39 -5.72
N PRO A 35 30.17 9.61 -6.03
CA PRO A 35 29.92 9.12 -7.39
C PRO A 35 29.89 10.24 -8.43
N GLY A 36 30.47 9.98 -9.60
CA GLY A 36 30.55 10.95 -10.69
C GLY A 36 31.97 11.19 -11.18
N PHE A 37 32.28 12.44 -11.55
CA PHE A 37 33.54 12.79 -12.16
C PHE A 37 34.75 12.60 -11.22
N ASP A 38 34.61 12.93 -9.95
CA ASP A 38 35.67 12.80 -8.94
C ASP A 38 36.02 11.34 -8.69
N LEU A 39 35.02 10.45 -8.61
CA LEU A 39 35.23 9.02 -8.52
C LEU A 39 35.97 8.48 -9.76
N ALA A 40 35.55 8.90 -10.97
CA ALA A 40 36.22 8.50 -12.20
C ALA A 40 37.69 8.93 -12.23
N ASN A 41 38.01 10.16 -11.82
CA ASN A 41 39.38 10.66 -11.70
C ASN A 41 40.18 9.88 -10.66
N SER A 42 39.58 9.56 -9.52
CA SER A 42 40.21 8.76 -8.46
C SER A 42 40.56 7.35 -8.98
N VAL A 43 39.62 6.70 -9.67
CA VAL A 43 39.86 5.39 -10.30
C VAL A 43 40.99 5.46 -11.29
N VAL A 44 41.02 6.42 -12.22
CA VAL A 44 42.09 6.60 -13.20
C VAL A 44 43.45 6.83 -12.52
N SER A 45 43.47 7.65 -11.47
CA SER A 45 44.70 7.99 -10.79
C SER A 45 45.30 6.77 -10.05
N LEU A 46 44.44 6.00 -9.35
CA LEU A 46 44.87 4.84 -8.55
C LEU A 46 45.19 3.62 -9.43
N SER A 47 44.62 3.54 -10.63
CA SER A 47 44.82 2.42 -11.55
C SER A 47 45.96 2.64 -12.54
N ARG A 48 46.58 3.82 -12.57
CA ARG A 48 47.61 4.18 -13.59
C ARG A 48 48.78 3.23 -13.66
N ASP A 49 49.26 2.81 -12.51
CA ASP A 49 50.47 1.97 -12.39
C ASP A 49 50.12 0.51 -12.01
N CYS A 50 48.83 0.13 -12.12
CA CYS A 50 48.39 -1.22 -11.80
C CYS A 50 48.71 -2.22 -12.91
N ASP A 51 49.08 -3.43 -12.52
CA ASP A 51 49.15 -4.58 -13.40
C ASP A 51 47.74 -5.19 -13.56
N TRP A 52 47.04 -4.80 -14.60
CA TRP A 52 45.66 -5.22 -14.88
C TRP A 52 45.48 -6.72 -15.09
N GLU A 53 46.55 -7.46 -15.45
CA GLU A 53 46.51 -8.91 -15.60
C GLU A 53 46.40 -9.64 -14.25
N LYS A 54 46.78 -8.98 -13.15
CA LYS A 54 46.71 -9.53 -11.80
C LYS A 54 45.43 -9.16 -11.07
N LEU A 55 44.64 -8.24 -11.62
CA LEU A 55 43.44 -7.75 -10.98
C LEU A 55 42.18 -8.47 -11.51
N ASP A 56 41.36 -8.96 -10.60
CA ASP A 56 40.04 -9.54 -10.90
C ASP A 56 38.94 -8.48 -10.87
N GLY A 57 39.17 -7.38 -10.16
CA GLY A 57 38.19 -6.31 -10.02
C GLY A 57 38.65 -5.14 -9.16
N MET A 58 37.71 -4.31 -8.75
CA MET A 58 37.93 -3.23 -7.78
C MET A 58 36.78 -3.15 -6.79
N VAL A 59 37.09 -2.84 -5.54
CA VAL A 59 36.11 -2.52 -4.50
C VAL A 59 36.12 -1.02 -4.28
N LEU A 60 34.94 -0.41 -4.42
CA LEU A 60 34.69 0.98 -4.07
C LEU A 60 34.06 1.00 -2.68
N MET A 61 34.79 1.52 -1.70
CA MET A 61 34.35 1.54 -0.30
C MET A 61 33.01 2.26 -0.15
N GLY A 62 32.10 1.67 0.64
CA GLY A 62 30.77 2.20 0.86
C GLY A 62 29.84 2.21 -0.39
N HIS A 63 30.28 1.61 -1.52
CA HIS A 63 29.50 1.64 -2.76
C HIS A 63 29.32 0.25 -3.40
N GLY A 64 30.43 -0.51 -3.61
CA GLY A 64 30.28 -1.84 -4.19
C GLY A 64 31.51 -2.40 -4.88
N LEU A 65 31.28 -3.40 -5.76
CA LEU A 65 32.28 -4.20 -6.44
C LEU A 65 32.15 -4.08 -7.96
N PHE A 66 33.30 -3.94 -8.64
CA PHE A 66 33.42 -4.06 -10.09
C PHE A 66 34.36 -5.21 -10.43
N THR A 67 34.02 -5.95 -11.50
CA THR A 67 34.88 -6.96 -12.10
C THR A 67 35.07 -6.68 -13.58
N PHE A 68 36.20 -7.09 -14.11
CA PHE A 68 36.54 -6.94 -15.53
C PHE A 68 37.35 -8.14 -16.03
N ALA A 69 37.19 -8.46 -17.29
CA ALA A 69 37.95 -9.49 -17.98
C ALA A 69 37.87 -9.27 -19.51
N ASN A 70 38.61 -10.07 -20.27
CA ASN A 70 38.56 -9.99 -21.74
C ASN A 70 37.25 -10.49 -22.35
N ASP A 71 36.42 -11.18 -21.60
CA ASP A 71 35.08 -11.62 -22.01
C ASP A 71 34.05 -11.49 -20.87
N PRO A 72 32.74 -11.31 -21.20
CA PRO A 72 31.69 -11.09 -20.20
C PRO A 72 31.48 -12.28 -19.24
N LYS A 73 31.67 -13.53 -19.71
CA LYS A 73 31.46 -14.74 -18.91
C LYS A 73 32.49 -14.81 -17.79
N THR A 74 33.75 -14.54 -18.10
CA THR A 74 34.84 -14.52 -17.11
C THR A 74 34.64 -13.40 -16.11
N SER A 75 34.28 -12.17 -16.54
CA SER A 75 33.97 -11.06 -15.65
C SER A 75 32.81 -11.38 -14.71
N TYR A 76 31.73 -12.03 -15.22
CA TYR A 76 30.61 -12.45 -14.39
C TYR A 76 31.01 -13.54 -13.39
N SER A 77 31.81 -14.54 -13.82
CA SER A 77 32.27 -15.60 -12.92
C SER A 77 33.15 -15.05 -11.79
N LEU A 78 34.01 -14.07 -12.08
CA LEU A 78 34.78 -13.35 -11.06
C LEU A 78 33.88 -12.60 -10.06
N MET A 79 32.81 -11.97 -10.55
CA MET A 79 31.84 -11.31 -9.67
C MET A 79 31.23 -12.30 -8.67
N ILE A 80 30.78 -13.48 -9.17
CA ILE A 80 30.21 -14.51 -8.29
C ILE A 80 31.27 -15.02 -7.30
N ASP A 81 32.48 -15.32 -7.77
CA ASP A 81 33.57 -15.82 -6.91
C ASP A 81 33.89 -14.84 -5.76
N LEU A 82 34.06 -13.56 -6.08
CA LEU A 82 34.38 -12.54 -5.07
C LEU A 82 33.24 -12.30 -4.09
N VAL A 83 31.99 -12.30 -4.56
CA VAL A 83 30.81 -12.16 -3.69
C VAL A 83 30.70 -13.38 -2.76
N SER A 84 30.84 -14.62 -3.30
CA SER A 84 30.77 -15.84 -2.49
C SER A 84 31.85 -15.89 -1.41
N GLN A 85 33.06 -15.41 -1.67
CA GLN A 85 34.11 -15.31 -0.65
C GLN A 85 33.70 -14.36 0.49
N ALA A 86 33.02 -13.23 0.18
CA ALA A 86 32.51 -12.32 1.19
C ALA A 86 31.37 -12.95 2.01
N GLU A 87 30.46 -13.69 1.35
CA GLU A 87 29.39 -14.43 2.00
C GLU A 87 29.95 -15.50 2.95
N GLU A 88 30.91 -16.31 2.50
CA GLU A 88 31.60 -17.32 3.32
C GLU A 88 32.30 -16.68 4.54
N ARG A 89 32.92 -15.52 4.35
CA ARG A 89 33.58 -14.75 5.45
C ARG A 89 32.56 -14.32 6.49
N ILE A 90 31.38 -13.86 6.07
CA ILE A 90 30.30 -13.45 6.96
C ILE A 90 29.72 -14.67 7.69
N GLU A 91 29.46 -15.77 6.98
CA GLU A 91 28.91 -16.99 7.56
C GLU A 91 29.88 -17.60 8.59
N ALA A 92 31.17 -17.65 8.30
CA ALA A 92 32.19 -18.14 9.22
C ALA A 92 32.22 -17.36 10.54
N LYS A 93 31.93 -16.05 10.50
CA LYS A 93 31.90 -15.17 11.67
C LYS A 93 30.58 -15.28 12.45
N ARG A 94 29.46 -15.43 11.74
CA ARG A 94 28.11 -15.57 12.35
C ARG A 94 27.90 -16.92 13.03
N GLY A 95 28.64 -17.98 12.62
CA GLY A 95 28.32 -19.37 12.95
C GLY A 95 27.09 -19.84 12.14
N THR A 96 27.08 -21.10 11.75
CA THR A 96 26.00 -21.70 10.94
C THR A 96 24.64 -21.62 11.66
N LYS A 97 23.86 -20.59 11.38
CA LYS A 97 22.42 -20.60 11.58
C LYS A 97 21.77 -21.01 10.26
N THR A 98 21.54 -22.27 10.06
CA THR A 98 20.56 -22.75 9.07
C THR A 98 19.19 -22.21 9.46
N ALA A 99 18.53 -21.50 8.55
CA ALA A 99 17.11 -21.18 8.71
C ALA A 99 16.36 -22.49 8.95
N THR A 100 15.74 -22.63 10.09
CA THR A 100 14.96 -23.82 10.46
C THR A 100 13.47 -23.52 10.26
N ALA A 101 12.65 -24.56 10.11
CA ALA A 101 11.19 -24.41 10.08
C ALA A 101 10.64 -23.68 11.34
N ALA A 102 11.39 -23.62 12.43
CA ALA A 102 11.09 -22.79 13.60
C ALA A 102 11.15 -21.27 13.33
N ASP A 103 11.84 -20.83 12.27
CA ASP A 103 11.91 -19.41 11.90
C ASP A 103 10.61 -18.93 11.24
N GLU A 104 9.79 -19.81 10.66
CA GLU A 104 8.46 -19.45 10.15
C GLU A 104 7.45 -19.22 11.29
N GLU A 105 7.64 -19.87 12.45
CA GLU A 105 6.78 -19.68 13.64
C GLU A 105 7.12 -18.39 14.41
N ASN A 106 8.28 -17.76 14.16
CA ASN A 106 8.75 -16.56 14.88
C ASN A 106 8.55 -15.28 14.06
N ARG A 107 7.39 -15.15 13.41
CA ARG A 107 7.01 -13.92 12.72
C ARG A 107 6.49 -12.88 13.72
N GLY A 108 6.76 -11.61 13.44
CA GLY A 108 6.15 -10.51 14.19
C GLY A 108 4.64 -10.45 13.99
N GLU A 109 3.94 -10.00 15.00
CA GLU A 109 2.51 -9.68 14.90
C GLU A 109 2.31 -8.19 15.15
N ILE A 110 1.31 -7.60 14.49
CA ILE A 110 0.95 -6.20 14.71
C ILE A 110 0.10 -6.13 15.98
N PRO A 111 0.63 -5.61 17.09
CA PRO A 111 -0.08 -5.62 18.37
C PRO A 111 -1.27 -4.68 18.37
N ASN A 112 -1.20 -3.60 17.57
CA ASN A 112 -2.23 -2.56 17.51
C ASN A 112 -2.36 -1.97 16.10
N LEU A 113 -3.42 -2.37 15.39
CA LEU A 113 -3.73 -1.88 14.06
C LEU A 113 -4.05 -0.36 14.03
N LEU A 114 -4.53 0.21 15.13
CA LEU A 114 -4.77 1.64 15.22
C LEU A 114 -3.46 2.43 15.26
N THR A 115 -2.42 1.91 15.91
CA THR A 115 -1.07 2.51 15.85
C THR A 115 -0.56 2.54 14.41
N LEU A 116 -0.65 1.42 13.68
CA LEU A 116 -0.27 1.35 12.27
C LEU A 116 -1.01 2.39 11.43
N ALA A 117 -2.33 2.48 11.59
CA ALA A 117 -3.17 3.42 10.85
C ALA A 117 -2.86 4.89 11.21
N LYS A 118 -2.56 5.18 12.49
CA LYS A 118 -2.13 6.51 12.95
C LYS A 118 -0.81 6.92 12.30
N ILE A 119 0.19 6.04 12.35
CA ILE A 119 1.52 6.31 11.75
C ILE A 119 1.38 6.52 10.23
N ARG A 120 0.63 5.64 9.53
CA ARG A 120 0.35 5.82 8.10
C ARG A 120 -0.26 7.19 7.80
N ARG A 121 -1.27 7.61 8.58
CA ARG A 121 -1.91 8.92 8.45
C ARG A 121 -0.91 10.06 8.61
N ASP A 122 -0.09 10.00 9.66
CA ASP A 122 0.82 11.08 10.01
C ASP A 122 1.98 11.18 8.99
N VAL A 123 2.51 10.05 8.52
CA VAL A 123 3.45 9.98 7.38
C VAL A 123 2.82 10.56 6.10
N SER A 124 1.58 10.17 5.78
CA SER A 124 0.86 10.69 4.60
C SER A 124 0.64 12.20 4.65
N LYS A 125 0.37 12.75 5.83
CA LYS A 125 0.25 14.22 6.02
C LYS A 125 1.56 14.94 5.70
N ILE A 126 2.68 14.42 6.18
CA ILE A 126 4.00 15.01 5.91
C ILE A 126 4.37 14.87 4.43
N ALA A 127 4.05 13.74 3.81
CA ALA A 127 4.26 13.52 2.38
C ALA A 127 3.35 14.39 1.48
N GLY A 128 2.27 14.95 2.04
CA GLY A 128 1.27 15.70 1.28
C GLY A 128 0.43 14.85 0.32
N ALA A 129 0.49 13.53 0.44
CA ALA A 129 -0.22 12.56 -0.39
C ALA A 129 -0.51 11.27 0.39
N PRO A 130 -1.55 10.50 0.02
CA PRO A 130 -1.80 9.21 0.64
C PRO A 130 -0.65 8.23 0.41
N PHE A 131 -0.18 7.59 1.47
CA PHE A 131 0.80 6.50 1.42
C PHE A 131 0.16 5.20 1.91
N ILE A 132 0.65 4.09 1.41
CA ILE A 132 0.46 2.74 1.96
C ILE A 132 1.49 2.56 3.07
N ALA A 133 1.11 1.84 4.13
CA ALA A 133 2.05 1.37 5.14
C ALA A 133 2.06 -0.16 5.12
N LYS A 134 3.13 -0.74 4.57
CA LYS A 134 3.31 -2.18 4.44
C LYS A 134 4.15 -2.71 5.60
N PRO A 135 3.60 -3.54 6.51
CA PRO A 135 4.40 -4.20 7.55
C PRO A 135 5.34 -5.27 6.97
N LEU A 136 6.54 -5.35 7.52
CA LEU A 136 7.56 -6.36 7.28
C LEU A 136 7.70 -7.19 8.56
N LEU A 137 7.06 -8.35 8.57
CA LEU A 137 6.92 -9.20 9.74
C LEU A 137 7.70 -10.52 9.58
N SER A 138 8.66 -10.58 8.63
CA SER A 138 9.55 -11.73 8.48
C SER A 138 10.31 -12.00 9.77
N SER A 139 10.75 -13.24 9.98
CA SER A 139 11.52 -13.61 11.17
C SER A 139 12.81 -12.80 11.29
N SER A 140 13.47 -12.46 10.19
CA SER A 140 14.67 -11.60 10.17
C SER A 140 14.36 -10.18 10.65
N CYS A 141 13.28 -9.56 10.16
CA CYS A 141 12.84 -8.24 10.60
C CYS A 141 12.43 -8.22 12.08
N HIS A 142 11.68 -9.25 12.52
CA HIS A 142 11.27 -9.38 13.91
C HIS A 142 12.47 -9.58 14.84
N GLN A 143 13.40 -10.48 14.50
CA GLN A 143 14.62 -10.71 15.28
C GLN A 143 15.49 -9.45 15.40
N PHE A 144 15.62 -8.69 14.31
CA PHE A 144 16.33 -7.41 14.36
C PHE A 144 15.61 -6.41 15.28
N ALA A 145 14.32 -6.20 15.08
CA ALA A 145 13.52 -5.23 15.82
C ALA A 145 13.42 -5.55 17.33
N SER A 146 13.61 -6.81 17.70
CA SER A 146 13.62 -7.28 19.10
C SER A 146 14.98 -7.08 19.80
N GLN A 147 16.02 -6.61 19.09
CA GLN A 147 17.31 -6.32 19.72
C GLN A 147 17.25 -5.02 20.54
N PRO A 148 17.83 -4.95 21.73
CA PRO A 148 17.80 -3.75 22.58
C PRO A 148 18.37 -2.49 21.92
N ASN A 149 19.29 -2.66 20.96
CA ASN A 149 19.96 -1.58 20.25
C ASN A 149 19.46 -1.37 18.81
N ALA A 150 18.38 -2.03 18.40
CA ALA A 150 17.86 -1.99 17.02
C ALA A 150 17.67 -0.57 16.50
N ALA A 151 17.02 0.30 17.28
CA ALA A 151 16.80 1.69 16.92
C ALA A 151 18.12 2.46 16.72
N ALA A 152 19.03 2.36 17.67
CA ALA A 152 20.32 3.06 17.64
C ALA A 152 21.22 2.56 16.49
N THR A 153 21.10 1.31 16.10
CA THR A 153 21.88 0.72 15.02
C THR A 153 21.30 1.07 13.65
N ALA A 154 19.97 0.93 13.48
CA ALA A 154 19.30 1.24 12.21
C ALA A 154 19.38 2.73 11.83
N THR A 155 19.51 3.64 12.80
CA THR A 155 19.59 5.08 12.56
C THR A 155 21.01 5.59 12.24
N ARG A 156 22.02 4.70 12.13
CA ARG A 156 23.38 5.12 11.74
C ARG A 156 23.47 5.52 10.25
N GLY A 157 22.71 4.86 9.35
CA GLY A 157 22.67 5.19 7.92
C GLY A 157 22.32 4.02 7.03
N PRO A 158 22.15 4.25 5.70
CA PRO A 158 21.76 3.24 4.73
C PRO A 158 22.90 2.30 4.35
N LEU A 159 22.58 1.16 3.73
CA LEU A 159 23.55 0.16 3.26
C LEU A 159 24.47 0.72 2.16
N THR A 160 23.89 1.46 1.21
CA THR A 160 24.65 2.20 0.18
C THR A 160 24.15 3.63 0.09
N PRO A 161 24.96 4.59 -0.40
CA PRO A 161 24.51 5.97 -0.58
C PRO A 161 23.34 6.08 -1.56
N ASP A 162 23.26 5.21 -2.57
CA ASP A 162 22.16 5.21 -3.53
C ASP A 162 20.79 4.89 -2.90
N HIS A 163 20.77 4.11 -1.81
CA HIS A 163 19.53 3.76 -1.12
C HIS A 163 18.82 4.99 -0.53
N VAL A 164 19.54 6.07 -0.21
CA VAL A 164 18.95 7.29 0.36
C VAL A 164 17.79 7.86 -0.47
N THR A 165 17.84 7.67 -1.79
CA THR A 165 16.79 8.13 -2.70
C THR A 165 15.48 7.34 -2.57
N ARG A 166 15.53 6.13 -1.98
CA ARG A 166 14.39 5.24 -1.78
C ARG A 166 13.98 5.13 -0.32
N THR A 167 14.96 5.07 0.60
CA THR A 167 14.73 4.76 2.01
C THR A 167 14.90 5.96 2.94
N LYS A 168 15.34 7.12 2.41
CA LYS A 168 15.89 8.20 3.23
C LYS A 168 17.15 7.75 3.98
N ARG A 169 17.80 8.67 4.69
CA ARG A 169 19.04 8.38 5.43
C ARG A 169 18.82 7.41 6.59
N ILE A 170 17.72 7.57 7.33
CA ILE A 170 17.40 6.77 8.52
C ILE A 170 15.92 6.38 8.56
N PRO A 171 15.55 5.31 9.29
CA PRO A 171 14.16 4.98 9.56
C PRO A 171 13.51 5.92 10.58
N LEU A 172 12.19 5.95 10.55
CA LEU A 172 11.36 6.34 11.69
C LEU A 172 11.47 5.23 12.77
N ILE A 173 11.52 5.59 14.03
CA ILE A 173 11.39 4.63 15.14
C ILE A 173 9.98 4.77 15.71
N ILE A 174 9.16 3.72 15.60
CA ILE A 174 7.80 3.71 16.14
C ILE A 174 7.88 3.49 17.64
N ASP A 175 7.36 4.42 18.41
CA ASP A 175 7.14 4.27 19.85
C ASP A 175 5.63 4.32 20.13
N ASP A 176 5.05 3.20 20.56
CA ASP A 176 3.63 3.08 20.87
C ASP A 176 3.17 4.00 22.02
N LYS A 177 4.12 4.51 22.82
CA LYS A 177 3.87 5.39 23.97
C LYS A 177 4.06 6.86 23.65
N ALA A 178 4.74 7.18 22.52
CA ALA A 178 4.99 8.55 22.12
C ALA A 178 3.86 9.09 21.21
N GLU A 179 3.43 10.32 21.47
CA GLU A 179 2.38 10.95 20.66
C GLU A 179 2.89 11.54 19.33
N ASN A 180 4.18 11.93 19.27
CA ASN A 180 4.73 12.79 18.20
C ASN A 180 5.91 12.18 17.44
N THR A 181 5.99 10.85 17.33
CA THR A 181 7.13 10.15 16.71
C THR A 181 7.42 10.60 15.27
N VAL A 182 6.39 10.92 14.50
CA VAL A 182 6.53 11.33 13.09
C VAL A 182 6.94 12.80 12.99
N GLU A 183 6.46 13.66 13.87
CA GLU A 183 6.87 15.07 13.98
C GLU A 183 8.32 15.21 14.45
N ASP A 184 8.77 14.33 15.34
CA ASP A 184 10.17 14.29 15.80
C ASP A 184 11.10 13.91 14.65
N TYR A 185 10.72 12.89 13.85
CA TYR A 185 11.44 12.53 12.63
C TYR A 185 11.51 13.69 11.62
N LEU A 186 10.39 14.41 11.42
CA LEU A 186 10.36 15.59 10.55
C LEU A 186 11.36 16.65 11.02
N THR A 187 11.41 16.90 12.33
CA THR A 187 12.34 17.85 12.93
C THR A 187 13.79 17.42 12.70
N ASP A 188 14.10 16.15 12.89
CA ASP A 188 15.43 15.59 12.64
C ASP A 188 15.84 15.71 11.16
N TYR A 189 14.91 15.44 10.22
CA TYR A 189 15.18 15.60 8.80
C TYR A 189 15.40 17.07 8.43
N GLN A 190 14.64 18.00 8.99
CA GLN A 190 14.84 19.45 8.79
C GLN A 190 16.20 19.90 9.32
N ASN A 191 16.60 19.45 10.50
CA ASN A 191 17.91 19.74 11.08
C ASN A 191 19.06 19.18 10.22
N TYR A 192 18.90 17.95 9.72
CA TYR A 192 19.84 17.35 8.78
C TYR A 192 19.99 18.19 7.52
N PHE A 193 18.86 18.62 6.89
CA PHE A 193 18.91 19.50 5.74
C PHE A 193 19.61 20.82 6.05
N GLN A 194 19.24 21.50 7.12
CA GLN A 194 19.81 22.80 7.50
C GLN A 194 21.32 22.72 7.82
N THR A 195 21.77 21.58 8.33
CA THR A 195 23.19 21.37 8.69
C THR A 195 24.08 21.30 7.45
N TYR A 196 23.60 20.73 6.35
CA TYR A 196 24.44 20.43 5.19
C TYR A 196 24.11 21.23 3.93
N THR A 197 22.99 21.97 3.88
CA THR A 197 22.65 22.81 2.72
C THR A 197 23.61 24.00 2.59
N ASP A 198 23.89 24.38 1.34
CA ASP A 198 24.59 25.61 0.98
C ASP A 198 23.65 26.83 0.91
N GLY A 199 22.36 26.65 1.19
CA GLY A 199 21.33 27.69 1.09
C GLY A 199 20.71 27.86 -0.32
N LEU A 200 21.20 27.13 -1.33
CA LEU A 200 20.67 27.14 -2.70
C LEU A 200 19.72 25.95 -2.97
N LEU A 201 19.86 24.89 -2.18
CA LEU A 201 19.06 23.67 -2.33
C LEU A 201 17.64 23.84 -1.76
N VAL A 202 16.69 23.19 -2.39
CA VAL A 202 15.31 23.07 -1.90
C VAL A 202 15.15 21.74 -1.17
N GLN A 203 14.63 21.79 0.06
CA GLN A 203 14.38 20.58 0.83
C GLN A 203 13.44 19.62 0.10
N LEU A 204 13.85 18.37 0.01
CA LEU A 204 13.04 17.30 -0.54
C LEU A 204 11.90 16.92 0.42
N ASP A 205 10.93 16.14 -0.07
CA ASP A 205 9.88 15.54 0.75
C ASP A 205 10.50 14.88 2.00
N PRO A 206 10.15 15.33 3.21
CA PRO A 206 10.78 14.86 4.44
C PRO A 206 10.16 13.57 5.00
N ALA A 207 9.07 13.06 4.42
CA ALA A 207 8.37 11.91 4.98
C ALA A 207 9.27 10.65 5.04
N PRO A 208 9.25 9.89 6.13
CA PRO A 208 9.98 8.63 6.24
C PRO A 208 9.49 7.64 5.18
N ARG A 209 10.40 6.79 4.70
CA ARG A 209 10.07 5.71 3.74
C ARG A 209 9.97 4.36 4.40
N TRP A 210 10.51 4.24 5.60
CA TRP A 210 10.37 3.05 6.42
C TRP A 210 10.52 3.37 7.90
N ALA A 211 10.14 2.39 8.72
CA ALA A 211 10.25 2.49 10.17
C ALA A 211 10.73 1.17 10.77
N ILE A 212 11.40 1.26 11.93
CA ILE A 212 11.54 0.14 12.86
C ILE A 212 10.41 0.24 13.90
N TRP A 213 9.72 -0.86 14.10
CA TRP A 213 8.75 -1.02 15.18
C TRP A 213 9.32 -2.01 16.19
N PRO A 214 9.87 -1.55 17.31
CA PRO A 214 10.52 -2.41 18.30
C PRO A 214 9.62 -3.59 18.69
N GLU A 215 10.20 -4.77 18.81
CA GLU A 215 9.53 -6.03 19.15
C GLU A 215 8.50 -6.53 18.11
N VAL A 216 8.27 -5.79 17.01
CA VAL A 216 7.30 -6.15 15.97
C VAL A 216 8.00 -6.49 14.65
N GLY A 217 8.80 -5.58 14.13
CA GLY A 217 9.45 -5.70 12.83
C GLY A 217 9.76 -4.36 12.20
N ALA A 218 9.48 -4.22 10.91
CA ALA A 218 9.61 -2.94 10.19
C ALA A 218 8.32 -2.60 9.43
N VAL A 219 8.23 -1.36 8.94
CA VAL A 219 7.11 -0.89 8.11
C VAL A 219 7.67 -0.07 6.96
N ALA A 220 7.27 -0.37 5.73
CA ALA A 220 7.60 0.42 4.53
C ALA A 220 6.46 1.38 4.19
N PHE A 221 6.79 2.62 3.78
CA PHE A 221 5.83 3.66 3.41
C PHE A 221 6.06 4.12 1.97
N ALA A 222 5.05 4.07 1.13
CA ALA A 222 5.12 4.52 -0.26
C ALA A 222 3.75 4.92 -0.82
N PRO A 223 3.71 5.69 -1.93
CA PRO A 223 2.46 6.05 -2.58
C PRO A 223 1.74 4.89 -3.28
N SER A 224 2.37 3.71 -3.40
CA SER A 224 1.76 2.48 -3.91
C SER A 224 2.35 1.26 -3.23
N LEU A 225 1.61 0.13 -3.20
CA LEU A 225 2.13 -1.11 -2.62
C LEU A 225 3.34 -1.64 -3.41
N LYS A 226 3.34 -1.47 -4.73
CA LYS A 226 4.49 -1.83 -5.57
C LYS A 226 5.77 -1.10 -5.17
N GLU A 227 5.68 0.20 -4.86
CA GLU A 227 6.83 0.96 -4.38
C GLU A 227 7.18 0.61 -2.93
N ALA A 228 6.17 0.30 -2.10
CA ALA A 228 6.39 -0.18 -0.74
C ALA A 228 7.12 -1.54 -0.72
N GLU A 229 6.86 -2.42 -1.68
CA GLU A 229 7.59 -3.69 -1.86
C GLU A 229 9.07 -3.46 -2.20
N VAL A 230 9.36 -2.55 -3.12
CA VAL A 230 10.76 -2.19 -3.43
C VAL A 230 11.49 -1.65 -2.20
N ILE A 231 10.82 -0.83 -1.39
CA ILE A 231 11.40 -0.33 -0.13
C ILE A 231 11.56 -1.47 0.87
N ALA A 232 10.58 -2.37 0.95
CA ALA A 232 10.62 -3.54 1.83
C ALA A 232 11.83 -4.43 1.54
N ASP A 233 12.07 -4.76 0.26
CA ASP A 233 13.24 -5.54 -0.15
C ASP A 233 14.55 -4.87 0.28
N ILE A 234 14.70 -3.56 0.01
CA ILE A 234 15.89 -2.80 0.43
C ILE A 234 16.05 -2.81 1.96
N VAL A 235 14.97 -2.71 2.70
CA VAL A 235 14.98 -2.71 4.17
C VAL A 235 15.40 -4.08 4.70
N GLU A 236 14.85 -5.18 4.21
CA GLU A 236 15.23 -6.53 4.62
C GLU A 236 16.73 -6.78 4.40
N HIS A 237 17.23 -6.49 3.21
CA HIS A 237 18.68 -6.56 2.91
C HIS A 237 19.51 -5.68 3.82
N THR A 238 19.06 -4.46 4.11
CA THR A 238 19.76 -3.54 5.03
C THR A 238 19.81 -4.09 6.44
N LEU A 239 18.72 -4.64 6.98
CA LEU A 239 18.68 -5.21 8.33
C LEU A 239 19.58 -6.45 8.46
N GLU A 240 19.64 -7.29 7.43
CA GLU A 240 20.55 -8.44 7.36
C GLU A 240 22.02 -7.99 7.33
N ALA A 241 22.35 -6.98 6.54
CA ALA A 241 23.67 -6.40 6.45
C ALA A 241 24.12 -5.79 7.78
N ILE A 242 23.25 -5.01 8.45
CA ILE A 242 23.50 -4.45 9.78
C ILE A 242 23.78 -5.57 10.79
N THR A 243 22.93 -6.61 10.81
CA THR A 243 23.09 -7.76 11.71
C THR A 243 24.42 -8.47 11.50
N ALA A 244 24.88 -8.57 10.24
CA ALA A 244 26.18 -9.14 9.92
C ALA A 244 27.32 -8.24 10.36
N ALA A 245 27.26 -6.94 10.06
CA ALA A 245 28.31 -5.98 10.38
C ALA A 245 28.55 -5.85 11.90
N GLU A 246 27.51 -5.99 12.73
CA GLU A 246 27.65 -5.99 14.19
C GLU A 246 28.57 -7.13 14.68
N THR A 247 28.71 -8.23 13.94
CA THR A 247 29.68 -9.31 14.27
C THR A 247 31.12 -8.96 13.90
N PHE A 248 31.34 -7.91 13.12
CA PHE A 248 32.66 -7.37 12.70
C PHE A 248 33.04 -6.07 13.42
N GLY A 249 32.46 -5.83 14.58
CA GLY A 249 32.78 -4.66 15.41
C GLY A 249 31.79 -3.52 15.32
N GLY A 250 30.77 -3.64 14.51
CA GLY A 250 29.64 -2.72 14.43
C GLY A 250 29.30 -2.26 13.02
N TRP A 251 28.10 -1.75 12.87
CA TRP A 251 27.62 -1.10 11.64
C TRP A 251 28.18 0.32 11.53
N ALA A 252 28.95 0.60 10.50
CA ALA A 252 29.64 1.88 10.25
C ALA A 252 29.41 2.36 8.80
N PRO A 253 28.21 2.83 8.44
CA PRO A 253 27.91 3.35 7.11
C PRO A 253 28.61 4.70 6.88
N LEU A 254 28.48 5.24 5.66
CA LEU A 254 29.01 6.55 5.31
C LEU A 254 28.50 7.66 6.22
N PRO A 255 29.31 8.70 6.48
CA PRO A 255 28.93 9.85 7.28
C PRO A 255 27.69 10.58 6.71
N PRO A 256 26.89 11.26 7.55
CA PRO A 256 25.68 11.96 7.09
C PRO A 256 25.91 12.98 5.97
N LYS A 257 27.07 13.65 5.95
CA LYS A 257 27.42 14.63 4.88
C LYS A 257 27.53 13.95 3.51
N GLU A 258 28.20 12.80 3.45
CA GLU A 258 28.40 12.05 2.21
C GLU A 258 27.05 11.52 1.67
N ILE A 259 26.16 11.08 2.57
CA ILE A 259 24.79 10.67 2.22
C ILE A 259 23.98 11.87 1.72
N PHE A 260 24.11 13.04 2.34
CA PHE A 260 23.45 14.27 1.92
C PHE A 260 23.85 14.66 0.50
N ASP A 261 25.13 14.61 0.17
CA ASP A 261 25.63 14.97 -1.15
C ASP A 261 25.04 14.07 -2.25
N VAL A 262 24.83 12.78 -1.97
CA VAL A 262 24.16 11.86 -2.90
C VAL A 262 22.64 12.10 -2.94
N GLU A 263 21.98 12.33 -1.79
CA GLU A 263 20.53 12.59 -1.74
C GLU A 263 20.16 13.84 -2.55
N TYR A 264 20.96 14.91 -2.47
CA TYR A 264 20.68 16.18 -3.14
C TYR A 264 21.44 16.35 -4.48
N TRP A 265 22.09 15.30 -4.97
CA TRP A 265 22.77 15.35 -6.26
C TRP A 265 21.76 15.48 -7.42
N GLU A 266 21.93 16.48 -8.28
CA GLU A 266 21.02 16.78 -9.39
C GLU A 266 20.74 15.57 -10.30
N LEU A 267 21.76 14.74 -10.59
CA LEU A 267 21.58 13.55 -11.43
C LEU A 267 20.73 12.45 -10.77
N GLN A 268 20.79 12.33 -9.45
CA GLN A 268 19.90 11.41 -8.73
C GLN A 268 18.46 11.95 -8.71
N GLN A 269 18.29 13.25 -8.50
CA GLN A 269 16.99 13.89 -8.52
C GLN A 269 16.34 13.81 -9.90
N ALA A 270 17.11 13.99 -10.98
CA ALA A 270 16.61 13.86 -12.36
C ALA A 270 16.07 12.45 -12.68
N LYS A 271 16.64 11.39 -12.09
CA LYS A 271 16.11 10.02 -12.23
C LYS A 271 14.72 9.86 -11.61
N LEU A 272 14.41 10.60 -10.54
CA LEU A 272 13.15 10.55 -9.82
C LEU A 272 12.05 11.41 -10.47
N GLN A 273 12.43 12.47 -11.18
CA GLN A 273 11.52 13.45 -11.79
C GLN A 273 10.84 13.00 -13.09
N LYS A 274 10.72 11.72 -13.39
CA LYS A 274 9.89 11.27 -14.51
C LYS A 274 8.44 11.63 -14.22
N SER A 275 7.97 12.73 -14.84
CA SER A 275 6.60 13.23 -14.75
C SER A 275 5.62 12.16 -15.23
N LYS A 276 5.08 11.40 -14.31
CA LYS A 276 3.86 10.63 -14.52
C LYS A 276 2.73 11.44 -13.90
N THR A 277 1.64 11.60 -14.63
CA THR A 277 0.39 12.08 -14.03
C THR A 277 0.04 11.15 -12.88
N THR A 278 -0.07 11.69 -11.67
CA THR A 278 -0.46 10.91 -10.49
C THR A 278 -1.90 10.42 -10.67
N PRO A 279 -2.16 9.12 -10.58
CA PRO A 279 -3.51 8.58 -10.63
C PRO A 279 -4.42 9.19 -9.54
N LEU A 280 -5.72 9.30 -9.84
CA LEU A 280 -6.70 10.04 -9.02
C LEU A 280 -6.77 9.55 -7.56
N HIS A 281 -6.66 8.24 -7.36
CA HIS A 281 -6.77 7.58 -6.05
C HIS A 281 -5.47 6.94 -5.57
N GLN A 282 -4.33 7.36 -6.11
CA GLN A 282 -3.04 6.77 -5.73
C GLN A 282 -2.82 6.81 -4.22
N GLY A 283 -2.46 5.66 -3.66
CA GLY A 283 -2.16 5.49 -2.23
C GLY A 283 -3.37 5.46 -1.31
N LYS A 284 -4.60 5.69 -1.80
CA LYS A 284 -5.83 5.50 -1.01
C LYS A 284 -6.14 4.03 -0.85
N VAL A 285 -6.62 3.66 0.34
CA VAL A 285 -7.07 2.30 0.67
C VAL A 285 -8.59 2.26 0.65
N VAL A 286 -9.14 1.40 -0.19
CA VAL A 286 -10.59 1.29 -0.42
C VAL A 286 -11.08 -0.12 -0.10
N VAL A 287 -12.13 -0.21 0.72
CA VAL A 287 -12.86 -1.46 0.97
C VAL A 287 -14.12 -1.48 0.11
N VAL A 288 -14.31 -2.54 -0.68
CA VAL A 288 -15.50 -2.72 -1.53
C VAL A 288 -16.22 -4.00 -1.14
N SER A 289 -17.48 -3.91 -0.73
CA SER A 289 -18.31 -5.09 -0.44
C SER A 289 -19.14 -5.54 -1.63
N GLY A 290 -19.33 -6.87 -1.78
CA GLY A 290 -20.00 -7.45 -2.95
C GLY A 290 -19.16 -7.27 -4.22
N ALA A 291 -17.85 -7.49 -4.11
CA ALA A 291 -16.87 -7.15 -5.14
C ALA A 291 -16.61 -8.25 -6.18
N ALA A 292 -17.19 -9.45 -6.02
CA ALA A 292 -16.99 -10.53 -6.97
C ALA A 292 -17.81 -10.38 -8.28
N SER A 293 -18.77 -9.44 -8.33
CA SER A 293 -19.62 -9.26 -9.50
C SER A 293 -20.25 -7.87 -9.60
N GLY A 294 -20.83 -7.56 -10.76
CA GLY A 294 -21.68 -6.40 -11.01
C GLY A 294 -21.06 -5.07 -10.60
N ILE A 295 -21.84 -4.23 -9.91
CA ILE A 295 -21.43 -2.87 -9.51
C ILE A 295 -20.18 -2.90 -8.61
N GLY A 296 -20.11 -3.83 -7.65
CA GLY A 296 -18.96 -3.94 -6.75
C GLY A 296 -17.66 -4.26 -7.48
N LEU A 297 -17.71 -5.21 -8.41
CA LEU A 297 -16.56 -5.57 -9.26
C LEU A 297 -16.11 -4.38 -10.12
N ALA A 298 -17.06 -3.70 -10.78
CA ALA A 298 -16.76 -2.51 -11.59
C ALA A 298 -16.12 -1.39 -10.75
N CYS A 299 -16.64 -1.13 -9.54
CA CYS A 299 -16.04 -0.15 -8.60
C CYS A 299 -14.62 -0.53 -8.21
N ALA A 300 -14.40 -1.79 -7.82
CA ALA A 300 -13.09 -2.27 -7.41
C ALA A 300 -12.06 -2.17 -8.55
N GLN A 301 -12.42 -2.60 -9.76
CA GLN A 301 -11.56 -2.55 -10.94
C GLN A 301 -11.24 -1.12 -11.37
N LEU A 302 -12.23 -0.22 -11.39
CA LEU A 302 -12.00 1.19 -11.75
C LEU A 302 -11.05 1.85 -10.75
N LEU A 303 -11.30 1.73 -9.45
CA LEU A 303 -10.47 2.33 -8.40
C LEU A 303 -9.03 1.79 -8.41
N LEU A 304 -8.84 0.49 -8.68
CA LEU A 304 -7.52 -0.08 -8.92
C LEU A 304 -6.81 0.58 -10.11
N SER A 305 -7.52 0.77 -11.23
CA SER A 305 -6.96 1.42 -12.42
C SER A 305 -6.62 2.89 -12.17
N GLU A 306 -7.26 3.53 -11.22
CA GLU A 306 -7.03 4.90 -10.76
C GLU A 306 -6.02 5.00 -9.60
N GLY A 307 -5.34 3.89 -9.28
CA GLY A 307 -4.19 3.85 -8.36
C GLY A 307 -4.51 3.56 -6.90
N ALA A 308 -5.76 3.24 -6.55
CA ALA A 308 -6.12 2.83 -5.20
C ALA A 308 -5.56 1.44 -4.86
N ALA A 309 -5.36 1.19 -3.57
CA ALA A 309 -5.23 -0.15 -3.01
C ALA A 309 -6.63 -0.63 -2.59
N VAL A 310 -7.06 -1.81 -3.04
CA VAL A 310 -8.43 -2.29 -2.88
C VAL A 310 -8.49 -3.60 -2.09
N ALA A 311 -9.25 -3.58 -1.00
CA ALA A 311 -9.72 -4.79 -0.32
C ALA A 311 -11.13 -5.12 -0.84
N ALA A 312 -11.22 -6.19 -1.62
CA ALA A 312 -12.45 -6.67 -2.24
C ALA A 312 -13.08 -7.76 -1.38
N LEU A 313 -14.25 -7.49 -0.82
CA LEU A 313 -14.97 -8.40 0.07
C LEU A 313 -16.18 -9.01 -0.65
N ASP A 314 -16.31 -10.32 -0.61
CA ASP A 314 -17.48 -11.01 -1.09
C ASP A 314 -17.71 -12.33 -0.34
N ILE A 315 -18.95 -12.81 -0.32
CA ILE A 315 -19.26 -14.15 0.18
C ILE A 315 -18.82 -15.25 -0.79
N ASN A 316 -18.71 -14.90 -2.08
CA ASN A 316 -18.19 -15.79 -3.12
C ASN A 316 -16.67 -15.87 -3.04
N PRO A 317 -16.08 -17.05 -2.76
CA PRO A 317 -14.63 -17.22 -2.63
C PRO A 317 -13.86 -16.91 -3.91
N GLU A 318 -14.49 -16.82 -5.06
CA GLU A 318 -13.86 -16.39 -6.32
C GLU A 318 -13.26 -14.98 -6.21
N VAL A 319 -13.69 -14.16 -5.26
CA VAL A 319 -13.11 -12.85 -4.99
C VAL A 319 -11.61 -12.92 -4.72
N GLU A 320 -11.12 -14.00 -4.10
CA GLU A 320 -9.69 -14.19 -3.82
C GLU A 320 -8.88 -14.41 -5.10
N ASN A 321 -9.47 -15.08 -6.12
CA ASN A 321 -8.84 -15.30 -7.43
C ASN A 321 -8.93 -14.05 -8.33
N LEU A 322 -9.97 -13.25 -8.19
CA LEU A 322 -10.18 -12.02 -8.97
C LEU A 322 -9.22 -10.88 -8.57
N PHE A 323 -8.78 -10.87 -7.32
CA PHE A 323 -7.98 -9.78 -6.76
C PHE A 323 -6.63 -10.25 -6.20
N THR A 324 -5.77 -10.74 -7.12
CA THR A 324 -4.42 -11.24 -6.84
C THR A 324 -3.31 -10.24 -7.20
N GLY A 325 -3.69 -9.05 -7.68
CA GLY A 325 -2.74 -8.00 -8.06
C GLY A 325 -2.06 -7.35 -6.85
N VAL A 326 -0.87 -6.78 -7.06
CA VAL A 326 -0.06 -6.15 -5.99
C VAL A 326 -0.86 -5.14 -5.16
N ASN A 327 -1.71 -4.31 -5.78
CA ASN A 327 -2.51 -3.30 -5.09
C ASN A 327 -3.91 -3.82 -4.67
N SER A 328 -4.12 -5.13 -4.61
CA SER A 328 -5.43 -5.68 -4.27
C SER A 328 -5.34 -6.91 -3.39
N ILE A 329 -6.35 -7.11 -2.57
CA ILE A 329 -6.56 -8.33 -1.80
C ILE A 329 -8.04 -8.71 -1.90
N GLY A 330 -8.31 -9.96 -2.31
CA GLY A 330 -9.63 -10.57 -2.24
C GLY A 330 -9.82 -11.26 -0.88
N LEU A 331 -10.95 -11.01 -0.24
CA LEU A 331 -11.27 -11.57 1.07
C LEU A 331 -12.66 -12.19 1.06
N THR A 332 -12.74 -13.50 1.24
CA THR A 332 -14.01 -14.21 1.42
C THR A 332 -14.63 -13.77 2.75
N CYS A 333 -15.79 -13.13 2.68
CA CYS A 333 -16.44 -12.53 3.83
C CYS A 333 -17.98 -12.55 3.72
N ASP A 334 -18.63 -13.30 4.61
CA ASP A 334 -20.06 -13.19 4.85
C ASP A 334 -20.34 -12.00 5.80
N LEU A 335 -20.82 -10.90 5.26
CA LEU A 335 -21.12 -9.67 6.00
C LEU A 335 -22.26 -9.84 7.01
N THR A 336 -23.00 -10.94 6.99
CA THR A 336 -23.98 -11.28 8.04
C THR A 336 -23.30 -11.79 9.33
N LYS A 337 -21.99 -12.10 9.27
CA LYS A 337 -21.20 -12.64 10.38
C LYS A 337 -20.25 -11.55 10.92
N PRO A 338 -20.53 -10.98 12.11
CA PRO A 338 -19.72 -9.89 12.68
C PRO A 338 -18.22 -10.22 12.77
N ASP A 339 -17.87 -11.44 13.14
CA ASP A 339 -16.47 -11.86 13.28
C ASP A 339 -15.74 -11.91 11.93
N GLN A 340 -16.43 -12.29 10.84
CA GLN A 340 -15.84 -12.25 9.52
C GLN A 340 -15.60 -10.81 9.04
N VAL A 341 -16.55 -9.90 9.31
CA VAL A 341 -16.41 -8.48 9.01
C VAL A 341 -15.20 -7.89 9.75
N ASN A 342 -15.08 -8.16 11.05
CA ASN A 342 -13.96 -7.66 11.85
C ASN A 342 -12.61 -8.20 11.34
N ARG A 343 -12.54 -9.51 10.99
CA ARG A 343 -11.33 -10.08 10.39
C ARG A 343 -10.98 -9.47 9.04
N ALA A 344 -11.95 -9.26 8.16
CA ALA A 344 -11.72 -8.65 6.85
C ALA A 344 -11.21 -7.20 6.97
N VAL A 345 -11.79 -6.42 7.89
CA VAL A 345 -11.32 -5.06 8.19
C VAL A 345 -9.89 -5.09 8.77
N ALA A 346 -9.63 -5.99 9.72
CA ALA A 346 -8.30 -6.15 10.32
C ALA A 346 -7.25 -6.58 9.27
N ALA A 347 -7.58 -7.55 8.40
CA ALA A 347 -6.73 -8.00 7.31
C ALA A 347 -6.42 -6.85 6.32
N THR A 348 -7.42 -6.02 5.99
CA THR A 348 -7.23 -4.83 5.14
C THR A 348 -6.21 -3.87 5.75
N VAL A 349 -6.38 -3.54 7.03
CA VAL A 349 -5.48 -2.61 7.74
C VAL A 349 -4.09 -3.22 7.90
N GLY A 350 -4.01 -4.51 8.24
CA GLY A 350 -2.73 -5.23 8.34
C GLY A 350 -1.97 -5.29 7.01
N HIS A 351 -2.67 -5.29 5.88
CA HIS A 351 -2.06 -5.38 4.55
C HIS A 351 -1.66 -4.01 3.98
N PHE A 352 -2.51 -2.97 4.15
CA PHE A 352 -2.33 -1.65 3.53
C PHE A 352 -2.02 -0.52 4.54
N GLY A 353 -2.14 -0.78 5.83
CA GLY A 353 -1.87 0.17 6.88
C GLY A 353 -3.03 1.08 7.28
N GLY A 354 -4.24 0.93 6.69
CA GLY A 354 -5.38 1.78 7.04
C GLY A 354 -6.57 1.62 6.11
N ILE A 355 -7.58 2.47 6.26
CA ILE A 355 -8.77 2.53 5.39
C ILE A 355 -9.13 4.00 5.15
N ASP A 356 -9.30 4.38 3.89
CA ASP A 356 -9.69 5.73 3.48
C ASP A 356 -11.14 5.77 2.96
N THR A 357 -11.59 4.73 2.27
CA THR A 357 -12.93 4.69 1.68
C THR A 357 -13.59 3.33 1.90
N VAL A 358 -14.87 3.35 2.24
CA VAL A 358 -15.72 2.15 2.29
C VAL A 358 -16.84 2.29 1.27
N ILE A 359 -16.93 1.31 0.35
CA ILE A 359 -18.03 1.18 -0.61
C ILE A 359 -18.94 0.07 -0.12
N SER A 360 -20.07 0.47 0.47
CA SER A 360 -21.10 -0.45 0.93
C SER A 360 -22.05 -0.78 -0.22
N ASN A 361 -21.70 -1.84 -0.95
CA ASN A 361 -22.42 -2.25 -2.16
C ASN A 361 -23.14 -3.60 -1.99
N ALA A 362 -22.61 -4.53 -1.22
CA ALA A 362 -23.22 -5.85 -1.04
C ALA A 362 -24.74 -5.77 -0.80
N GLY A 363 -25.47 -6.53 -1.55
CA GLY A 363 -26.92 -6.56 -1.48
C GLY A 363 -27.52 -7.63 -2.37
N LEU A 364 -28.78 -7.92 -2.11
CA LEU A 364 -29.51 -8.96 -2.83
C LEU A 364 -30.95 -8.51 -3.02
N PHE A 365 -31.53 -8.77 -4.19
CA PHE A 365 -32.96 -8.63 -4.43
C PHE A 365 -33.62 -9.97 -4.09
N THR A 366 -34.51 -9.97 -3.08
CA THR A 366 -35.29 -11.15 -2.70
C THR A 366 -36.36 -11.44 -3.74
N PRO A 367 -36.88 -12.68 -3.85
CA PRO A 367 -38.00 -12.99 -4.74
C PRO A 367 -39.14 -12.00 -4.59
N SER A 368 -39.73 -11.58 -5.73
CA SER A 368 -40.83 -10.64 -5.74
C SER A 368 -42.08 -11.32 -5.18
N SER A 369 -42.74 -10.69 -4.19
CA SER A 369 -43.92 -11.20 -3.52
C SER A 369 -44.80 -10.05 -3.04
N PHE A 370 -46.12 -10.16 -3.19
CA PHE A 370 -47.05 -9.21 -2.57
C PHE A 370 -47.02 -9.38 -1.03
N ILE A 371 -47.46 -8.36 -0.30
CA ILE A 371 -47.34 -8.32 1.17
C ILE A 371 -48.09 -9.48 1.81
N GLU A 372 -49.25 -9.85 1.29
CA GLU A 372 -50.06 -10.97 1.80
C GLU A 372 -49.44 -12.36 1.60
N GLU A 373 -48.47 -12.46 0.68
CA GLU A 373 -47.76 -13.71 0.36
C GLU A 373 -46.28 -13.65 0.82
N LEU A 374 -45.83 -12.54 1.40
CA LEU A 374 -44.44 -12.33 1.76
C LEU A 374 -44.04 -13.20 2.98
N GLU A 375 -43.15 -14.14 2.73
CA GLU A 375 -42.62 -15.01 3.80
C GLU A 375 -41.62 -14.28 4.70
N ASP A 376 -41.68 -14.55 6.02
CA ASP A 376 -40.80 -13.98 7.01
C ASP A 376 -39.32 -14.24 6.70
N VAL A 377 -38.98 -15.37 6.11
CA VAL A 377 -37.59 -15.69 5.73
C VAL A 377 -37.07 -14.72 4.67
N HIS A 378 -37.85 -14.34 3.68
CA HIS A 378 -37.48 -13.39 2.64
C HIS A 378 -37.37 -11.96 3.20
N TRP A 379 -38.30 -11.59 4.10
CA TRP A 379 -38.25 -10.34 4.82
C TRP A 379 -36.98 -10.21 5.65
N ASN A 380 -36.69 -11.19 6.52
CA ASN A 380 -35.54 -11.17 7.41
C ASN A 380 -34.22 -11.20 6.64
N ASN A 381 -34.12 -12.03 5.58
CA ASN A 381 -32.93 -12.08 4.74
C ASN A 381 -32.66 -10.74 4.05
N SER A 382 -33.72 -10.05 3.57
CA SER A 382 -33.56 -8.74 2.94
C SER A 382 -33.02 -7.71 3.92
N LEU A 383 -33.55 -7.64 5.14
CA LEU A 383 -33.06 -6.73 6.19
C LEU A 383 -31.62 -7.07 6.60
N GLU A 384 -31.33 -8.34 6.78
CA GLU A 384 -30.00 -8.79 7.23
C GLU A 384 -28.92 -8.46 6.19
N ILE A 385 -29.18 -8.75 4.90
CA ILE A 385 -28.18 -8.59 3.84
C ILE A 385 -28.11 -7.15 3.33
N ASN A 386 -29.24 -6.45 3.14
CA ASN A 386 -29.23 -5.11 2.54
C ASN A 386 -29.06 -3.96 3.54
N LEU A 387 -29.28 -4.19 4.83
CA LEU A 387 -29.25 -3.16 5.86
C LEU A 387 -28.25 -3.50 6.98
N THR A 388 -28.46 -4.64 7.68
CA THR A 388 -27.68 -4.96 8.88
C THR A 388 -26.20 -5.21 8.54
N SER A 389 -25.93 -5.88 7.42
CA SER A 389 -24.57 -6.14 6.93
C SER A 389 -23.81 -4.83 6.66
N ALA A 390 -24.46 -3.86 6.03
CA ALA A 390 -23.90 -2.53 5.75
C ALA A 390 -23.55 -1.80 7.06
N MET A 391 -24.44 -1.81 8.04
CA MET A 391 -24.21 -1.24 9.37
C MET A 391 -23.01 -1.88 10.05
N ARG A 392 -22.83 -3.21 9.96
CA ARG A 392 -21.70 -3.92 10.55
C ARG A 392 -20.37 -3.50 9.90
N LEU A 393 -20.31 -3.47 8.57
CA LEU A 393 -19.11 -3.06 7.83
C LEU A 393 -18.73 -1.61 8.16
N ILE A 394 -19.71 -0.69 8.12
CA ILE A 394 -19.49 0.71 8.47
C ILE A 394 -18.95 0.81 9.90
N ARG A 395 -19.61 0.19 10.87
CA ARG A 395 -19.22 0.22 12.29
C ARG A 395 -17.80 -0.29 12.51
N ALA A 396 -17.43 -1.41 11.90
CA ALA A 396 -16.09 -1.99 12.01
C ALA A 396 -15.01 -1.09 11.39
N SER A 397 -15.35 -0.33 10.34
CA SER A 397 -14.40 0.53 9.62
C SER A 397 -14.21 1.91 10.23
N ILE A 398 -15.17 2.43 11.02
CA ILE A 398 -15.12 3.79 11.58
C ILE A 398 -13.82 4.09 12.34
N PRO A 399 -13.27 3.23 13.21
CA PRO A 399 -12.03 3.54 13.94
C PRO A 399 -10.85 3.83 13.00
N PHE A 400 -10.77 3.14 11.87
CA PHE A 400 -9.72 3.29 10.87
C PHE A 400 -10.00 4.44 9.90
N LEU A 401 -11.26 4.66 9.52
CA LEU A 401 -11.67 5.82 8.72
C LEU A 401 -11.36 7.15 9.41
N GLN A 402 -11.45 7.24 10.74
CA GLN A 402 -11.03 8.42 11.52
C GLN A 402 -9.53 8.74 11.36
N LEU A 403 -8.75 7.74 11.01
CA LEU A 403 -7.33 7.82 10.71
C LEU A 403 -7.04 7.81 9.19
N GLY A 404 -8.07 7.81 8.36
CA GLY A 404 -7.96 7.81 6.91
C GLY A 404 -7.57 9.18 6.32
N ILE A 405 -7.18 9.17 5.07
CA ILE A 405 -6.84 10.36 4.29
C ILE A 405 -8.05 10.75 3.44
N ASP A 406 -8.67 11.90 3.72
CA ASP A 406 -9.92 12.34 3.11
C ASP A 406 -10.99 11.22 3.13
N PRO A 407 -11.38 10.76 4.34
CA PRO A 407 -12.14 9.53 4.49
C PRO A 407 -13.58 9.67 4.00
N SER A 408 -14.10 8.58 3.40
CA SER A 408 -15.47 8.57 2.88
C SER A 408 -16.15 7.20 2.99
N ILE A 409 -17.47 7.23 3.13
CA ILE A 409 -18.35 6.08 3.00
C ILE A 409 -19.29 6.35 1.84
N ILE A 410 -19.33 5.44 0.88
CA ILE A 410 -20.22 5.52 -0.27
C ILE A 410 -21.15 4.33 -0.22
N ILE A 411 -22.46 4.61 -0.21
CA ILE A 411 -23.50 3.61 -0.08
C ILE A 411 -24.20 3.43 -1.43
N ILE A 412 -24.30 2.19 -1.88
CA ILE A 412 -25.09 1.84 -3.05
C ILE A 412 -26.53 1.60 -2.58
N GLY A 413 -27.33 2.64 -2.72
CA GLY A 413 -28.75 2.64 -2.42
C GLY A 413 -29.58 1.95 -3.51
N SER A 414 -30.73 2.49 -3.81
CA SER A 414 -31.59 2.03 -4.90
C SER A 414 -32.64 3.08 -5.25
N LYS A 415 -33.06 3.12 -6.52
CA LYS A 415 -34.27 3.87 -6.94
C LYS A 415 -35.53 3.43 -6.20
N ASN A 416 -35.57 2.21 -5.67
CA ASN A 416 -36.69 1.73 -4.86
C ASN A 416 -36.90 2.49 -3.53
N VAL A 417 -35.92 3.32 -3.10
CA VAL A 417 -36.10 4.18 -1.93
C VAL A 417 -37.15 5.25 -2.19
N PRO A 418 -37.01 6.14 -3.21
CA PRO A 418 -38.03 7.15 -3.53
C PRO A 418 -39.19 6.60 -4.38
N ALA A 419 -39.00 5.50 -5.14
CA ALA A 419 -40.01 4.95 -6.07
C ALA A 419 -40.14 3.42 -5.94
N PRO A 420 -40.72 2.93 -4.83
CA PRO A 420 -40.92 1.49 -4.65
C PRO A 420 -41.89 0.93 -5.67
N GLY A 421 -41.67 -0.34 -6.05
CA GLY A 421 -42.57 -1.08 -6.92
C GLY A 421 -43.38 -2.13 -6.18
N PRO A 422 -44.57 -2.54 -6.70
CA PRO A 422 -45.31 -3.67 -6.16
C PRO A 422 -44.46 -4.95 -6.15
N GLY A 423 -44.65 -5.78 -5.14
CA GLY A 423 -43.90 -7.04 -4.97
C GLY A 423 -42.44 -6.88 -4.48
N ALA A 424 -41.98 -5.66 -4.18
CA ALA A 424 -40.61 -5.38 -3.71
C ALA A 424 -40.57 -4.89 -2.24
N ALA A 425 -41.55 -5.26 -1.40
CA ALA A 425 -41.68 -4.71 -0.04
C ALA A 425 -40.43 -4.94 0.81
N ALA A 426 -39.93 -6.17 0.92
CA ALA A 426 -38.77 -6.50 1.74
C ALA A 426 -37.53 -5.72 1.31
N TYR A 427 -37.25 -5.68 0.00
CA TYR A 427 -36.10 -4.98 -0.56
C TYR A 427 -36.21 -3.46 -0.40
N SER A 428 -37.38 -2.88 -0.74
CA SER A 428 -37.61 -1.44 -0.65
C SER A 428 -37.49 -0.92 0.78
N VAL A 429 -38.03 -1.64 1.77
CA VAL A 429 -37.94 -1.30 3.19
C VAL A 429 -36.47 -1.39 3.67
N ALA A 430 -35.75 -2.46 3.31
CA ALA A 430 -34.34 -2.60 3.67
C ALA A 430 -33.49 -1.47 3.08
N LYS A 431 -33.68 -1.11 1.81
CA LYS A 431 -32.96 -0.01 1.14
C LYS A 431 -33.38 1.38 1.67
N ALA A 432 -34.63 1.58 2.05
CA ALA A 432 -35.08 2.79 2.73
C ALA A 432 -34.44 2.90 4.13
N GLY A 433 -34.36 1.79 4.88
CA GLY A 433 -33.62 1.70 6.14
C GLY A 433 -32.13 2.03 5.96
N LEU A 434 -31.50 1.49 4.93
CA LEU A 434 -30.09 1.78 4.59
C LEU A 434 -29.88 3.26 4.26
N ASN A 435 -30.82 3.88 3.53
CA ASN A 435 -30.78 5.31 3.23
C ASN A 435 -30.91 6.16 4.50
N GLN A 436 -31.79 5.76 5.42
CA GLN A 436 -31.91 6.46 6.72
C GLN A 436 -30.65 6.25 7.57
N LEU A 437 -30.04 5.06 7.57
CA LEU A 437 -28.74 4.81 8.22
C LEU A 437 -27.66 5.74 7.65
N ALA A 438 -27.60 5.93 6.32
CA ALA A 438 -26.67 6.85 5.68
C ALA A 438 -26.83 8.28 6.19
N ARG A 439 -28.07 8.75 6.35
CA ARG A 439 -28.36 10.11 6.89
C ARG A 439 -27.92 10.26 8.34
N VAL A 440 -28.19 9.26 9.18
CA VAL A 440 -27.72 9.26 10.57
C VAL A 440 -26.18 9.23 10.62
N ALA A 441 -25.55 8.35 9.85
CA ALA A 441 -24.09 8.25 9.75
C ALA A 441 -23.47 9.59 9.30
N THR A 442 -24.10 10.32 8.37
CA THR A 442 -23.65 11.66 7.96
C THR A 442 -23.57 12.60 9.16
N LEU A 443 -24.61 12.63 10.00
CA LEU A 443 -24.67 13.52 11.18
C LEU A 443 -23.64 13.14 12.25
N GLU A 444 -23.45 11.84 12.49
CA GLU A 444 -22.55 11.34 13.54
C GLU A 444 -21.06 11.39 13.14
N LEU A 445 -20.76 11.27 11.86
CA LEU A 445 -19.38 11.10 11.37
C LEU A 445 -18.78 12.38 10.76
N ALA A 446 -19.58 13.39 10.45
CA ALA A 446 -19.10 14.64 9.86
C ALA A 446 -18.08 15.35 10.77
N SER A 447 -18.32 15.39 12.09
CA SER A 447 -17.38 15.97 13.06
C SER A 447 -16.04 15.21 13.15
N LYS A 448 -16.00 13.97 12.68
CA LYS A 448 -14.81 13.11 12.58
C LYS A 448 -14.11 13.23 11.23
N GLY A 449 -14.58 14.13 10.35
CA GLY A 449 -14.05 14.34 9.02
C GLY A 449 -14.45 13.27 7.99
N ILE A 450 -15.35 12.34 8.32
CA ILE A 450 -15.78 11.26 7.43
C ILE A 450 -17.00 11.71 6.64
N ARG A 451 -16.92 11.72 5.33
CA ARG A 451 -18.01 12.00 4.40
C ARG A 451 -18.87 10.76 4.17
N VAL A 452 -20.19 10.92 4.09
CA VAL A 452 -21.11 9.81 3.79
C VAL A 452 -22.04 10.24 2.66
N ASN A 453 -22.00 9.57 1.52
CA ASN A 453 -22.83 9.87 0.37
C ASN A 453 -23.48 8.60 -0.20
N THR A 454 -24.59 8.74 -0.91
CA THR A 454 -25.34 7.61 -1.45
C THR A 454 -25.58 7.78 -2.95
N VAL A 455 -25.36 6.73 -3.73
CA VAL A 455 -25.79 6.61 -5.12
C VAL A 455 -27.05 5.75 -5.16
N HIS A 456 -28.06 6.18 -5.91
CA HIS A 456 -29.29 5.44 -6.14
C HIS A 456 -29.38 4.98 -7.60
N PRO A 457 -28.77 3.84 -7.95
CA PRO A 457 -28.90 3.32 -9.30
C PRO A 457 -30.29 2.76 -9.55
N ASN A 458 -30.69 2.76 -10.82
CA ASN A 458 -31.89 2.07 -11.29
C ASN A 458 -31.55 1.18 -12.49
N ALA A 459 -31.99 -0.06 -12.44
CA ALA A 459 -31.98 -0.97 -13.60
C ALA A 459 -30.58 -1.06 -14.26
N VAL A 460 -29.58 -1.48 -13.47
CA VAL A 460 -28.22 -1.74 -13.97
C VAL A 460 -28.20 -3.13 -14.62
N PHE A 461 -28.37 -3.15 -15.94
CA PHE A 461 -28.75 -4.35 -16.69
C PHE A 461 -27.59 -5.34 -16.92
N ASP A 462 -26.35 -4.94 -16.77
CA ASP A 462 -25.15 -5.78 -16.87
C ASP A 462 -24.81 -6.51 -15.56
N THR A 463 -25.74 -6.55 -14.59
CA THR A 463 -25.58 -7.30 -13.34
C THR A 463 -26.31 -8.65 -13.39
N ALA A 464 -25.86 -9.61 -12.57
CA ALA A 464 -26.42 -10.97 -12.55
C ALA A 464 -27.92 -11.07 -12.17
N ILE A 465 -28.52 -9.99 -11.66
CA ILE A 465 -29.95 -9.91 -11.37
C ILE A 465 -30.77 -9.92 -12.66
N TRP A 466 -30.21 -9.44 -13.76
CA TRP A 466 -30.90 -9.29 -15.04
C TRP A 466 -30.52 -10.42 -16.01
N THR A 467 -31.05 -11.64 -15.75
CA THR A 467 -30.96 -12.74 -16.71
C THR A 467 -31.83 -12.45 -17.95
N ASP A 468 -31.53 -13.11 -19.06
CA ASP A 468 -32.30 -12.93 -20.30
C ASP A 468 -33.80 -13.18 -20.09
N ASP A 469 -34.16 -14.20 -19.29
CA ASP A 469 -35.53 -14.51 -18.95
C ASP A 469 -36.22 -13.38 -18.16
N VAL A 470 -35.50 -12.79 -17.20
CA VAL A 470 -35.98 -11.65 -16.40
C VAL A 470 -36.17 -10.43 -17.28
N LEU A 471 -35.23 -10.13 -18.17
CA LEU A 471 -35.30 -9.02 -19.11
C LEU A 471 -36.49 -9.17 -20.06
N GLN A 472 -36.66 -10.35 -20.67
CA GLN A 472 -37.78 -10.65 -21.57
C GLN A 472 -39.13 -10.53 -20.86
N SER A 473 -39.26 -11.15 -19.68
CA SER A 473 -40.48 -11.10 -18.87
C SER A 473 -40.86 -9.66 -18.50
N ARG A 474 -39.89 -8.84 -18.08
CA ARG A 474 -40.12 -7.45 -17.73
C ARG A 474 -40.46 -6.58 -18.94
N ALA A 475 -39.74 -6.72 -20.05
CA ALA A 475 -40.03 -6.00 -21.28
C ALA A 475 -41.46 -6.30 -21.78
N GLN A 476 -41.83 -7.58 -21.81
CA GLN A 476 -43.17 -8.02 -22.19
C GLN A 476 -44.26 -7.45 -21.27
N HIS A 477 -44.04 -7.40 -19.96
CA HIS A 477 -44.98 -6.82 -18.98
C HIS A 477 -45.29 -5.35 -19.30
N TYR A 478 -44.31 -4.59 -19.82
CA TYR A 478 -44.49 -3.19 -20.22
C TYR A 478 -44.86 -3.01 -21.70
N GLY A 479 -45.01 -4.09 -22.47
CA GLY A 479 -45.30 -4.04 -23.91
C GLY A 479 -44.15 -3.47 -24.75
N LEU A 480 -42.90 -3.64 -24.29
CA LEU A 480 -41.69 -3.14 -24.91
C LEU A 480 -40.82 -4.29 -25.41
N THR A 481 -39.95 -4.02 -26.35
CA THR A 481 -38.77 -4.87 -26.62
C THR A 481 -37.75 -4.76 -25.51
N VAL A 482 -36.84 -5.72 -25.37
CA VAL A 482 -35.76 -5.67 -24.37
C VAL A 482 -34.93 -4.40 -24.53
N GLU A 483 -34.61 -4.00 -25.75
CA GLU A 483 -33.84 -2.79 -26.05
C GLU A 483 -34.57 -1.51 -25.63
N GLU A 484 -35.87 -1.41 -25.94
CA GLU A 484 -36.71 -0.30 -25.50
C GLU A 484 -36.86 -0.27 -23.98
N TYR A 485 -36.95 -1.45 -23.33
CA TYR A 485 -37.01 -1.54 -21.88
C TYR A 485 -35.73 -1.03 -21.21
N LYS A 486 -34.55 -1.45 -21.70
CA LYS A 486 -33.25 -1.00 -21.21
C LYS A 486 -33.04 0.51 -21.33
N THR A 487 -33.64 1.11 -22.34
CA THR A 487 -33.54 2.57 -22.62
C THR A 487 -34.81 3.33 -22.27
N SER A 488 -35.68 2.81 -21.39
CA SER A 488 -36.98 3.41 -21.05
C SER A 488 -36.90 4.66 -20.14
N ASN A 489 -35.71 5.09 -19.74
CA ASN A 489 -35.50 6.33 -18.99
C ASN A 489 -35.56 7.59 -19.88
N LEU A 490 -35.56 8.81 -19.27
CA LEU A 490 -35.72 10.06 -20.00
C LEU A 490 -34.56 10.35 -20.96
N LEU A 491 -33.30 9.97 -20.60
CA LEU A 491 -32.11 10.14 -21.44
C LEU A 491 -32.05 9.10 -22.57
N LYS A 492 -32.92 8.09 -22.59
CA LYS A 492 -32.89 6.98 -23.55
C LYS A 492 -31.53 6.28 -23.62
N ARG A 493 -30.91 6.03 -22.46
CA ARG A 493 -29.61 5.39 -22.33
C ARG A 493 -29.65 4.25 -21.33
N GLU A 494 -28.98 3.16 -21.63
CA GLU A 494 -28.74 2.08 -20.67
C GLU A 494 -27.82 2.60 -19.54
N VAL A 495 -28.08 2.18 -18.32
CA VAL A 495 -27.23 2.42 -17.15
C VAL A 495 -26.43 1.15 -16.87
N THR A 496 -25.12 1.27 -16.77
CA THR A 496 -24.18 0.16 -16.58
C THR A 496 -23.52 0.20 -15.20
N SER A 497 -22.93 -0.92 -14.80
CA SER A 497 -22.09 -1.02 -13.60
C SER A 497 -20.92 -0.03 -13.64
N MET A 498 -20.37 0.24 -14.83
CA MET A 498 -19.30 1.21 -15.01
C MET A 498 -19.76 2.65 -14.78
N ASP A 499 -20.98 3.02 -15.17
CA ASP A 499 -21.53 4.36 -14.88
C ASP A 499 -21.65 4.58 -13.37
N VAL A 500 -22.07 3.53 -12.63
CA VAL A 500 -22.12 3.58 -11.17
C VAL A 500 -20.71 3.67 -10.59
N ALA A 501 -19.75 2.91 -11.10
CA ALA A 501 -18.36 2.93 -10.64
C ALA A 501 -17.72 4.32 -10.84
N GLN A 502 -17.97 4.99 -11.96
CA GLN A 502 -17.49 6.34 -12.23
C GLN A 502 -18.07 7.37 -11.24
N MET A 503 -19.34 7.26 -10.90
CA MET A 503 -19.94 8.12 -9.87
C MET A 503 -19.34 7.84 -8.49
N VAL A 504 -19.11 6.58 -8.14
CA VAL A 504 -18.46 6.17 -6.89
C VAL A 504 -17.03 6.70 -6.83
N SER A 505 -16.25 6.59 -7.89
CA SER A 505 -14.90 7.16 -7.98
C SER A 505 -14.91 8.68 -7.77
N ALA A 506 -15.81 9.40 -8.42
CA ALA A 506 -15.96 10.84 -8.22
C ALA A 506 -16.30 11.20 -6.75
N MET A 507 -17.19 10.42 -6.10
CA MET A 507 -17.56 10.60 -4.69
C MET A 507 -16.41 10.31 -3.72
N ALA A 508 -15.54 9.35 -4.05
CA ALA A 508 -14.33 9.04 -3.29
C ALA A 508 -13.22 10.09 -3.49
N GLY A 509 -13.30 10.86 -4.56
CA GLY A 509 -12.29 11.81 -5.00
C GLY A 509 -12.50 13.25 -4.52
N PRO A 510 -11.64 14.17 -4.98
CA PRO A 510 -11.61 15.57 -4.54
C PRO A 510 -12.84 16.37 -4.97
N ILE A 511 -13.57 15.95 -6.02
CA ILE A 511 -14.81 16.62 -6.49
C ILE A 511 -15.84 16.68 -5.36
N PHE A 512 -15.94 15.63 -4.54
CA PHE A 512 -16.86 15.55 -3.40
C PHE A 512 -16.22 15.92 -2.05
N SER A 513 -15.03 16.50 -2.01
CA SER A 513 -14.32 16.82 -0.76
C SER A 513 -15.11 17.74 0.20
N ARG A 514 -16.08 18.48 -0.30
CA ARG A 514 -16.96 19.36 0.47
C ARG A 514 -18.42 18.89 0.51
N THR A 515 -18.68 17.62 0.14
CA THR A 515 -20.03 17.08 0.02
C THR A 515 -20.20 15.88 0.93
N THR A 516 -21.16 15.96 1.85
CA THR A 516 -21.60 14.83 2.67
C THR A 516 -23.13 14.85 2.78
N GLY A 517 -23.77 13.69 2.91
CA GLY A 517 -25.22 13.54 2.94
C GLY A 517 -25.90 13.60 1.57
N ALA A 518 -25.14 13.66 0.47
CA ALA A 518 -25.71 13.68 -0.86
C ALA A 518 -26.42 12.36 -1.18
N GLN A 519 -27.57 12.50 -1.86
CA GLN A 519 -28.41 11.40 -2.37
C GLN A 519 -28.49 11.57 -3.89
N VAL A 520 -27.66 10.83 -4.63
CA VAL A 520 -27.50 11.05 -6.08
C VAL A 520 -28.19 9.94 -6.86
N PRO A 521 -29.29 10.23 -7.58
CA PRO A 521 -29.89 9.27 -8.50
C PRO A 521 -28.97 9.04 -9.71
N LEU A 522 -28.85 7.80 -10.13
CA LEU A 522 -28.13 7.40 -11.33
C LEU A 522 -29.04 6.42 -12.11
N ASP A 523 -29.97 6.99 -12.86
CA ASP A 523 -31.10 6.27 -13.43
C ASP A 523 -31.50 6.74 -14.83
N GLY A 524 -30.72 7.62 -15.45
CA GLY A 524 -31.02 8.23 -16.73
C GLY A 524 -32.26 9.14 -16.73
N GLY A 525 -32.75 9.50 -15.52
CA GLY A 525 -34.04 10.19 -15.32
C GLY A 525 -35.22 9.23 -15.43
N THR A 526 -35.97 9.08 -14.35
CA THR A 526 -37.17 8.27 -14.34
C THR A 526 -38.38 9.19 -14.17
N GLU A 527 -39.39 9.10 -15.06
CA GLU A 527 -40.58 9.98 -15.09
C GLU A 527 -41.35 10.07 -13.75
N ARG A 528 -41.18 9.06 -12.89
CA ARG A 528 -41.88 9.04 -11.59
C ARG A 528 -41.28 9.96 -10.54
N ILE A 529 -40.02 10.40 -10.73
CA ILE A 529 -39.28 11.20 -9.73
C ILE A 529 -38.21 12.01 -10.48
N VAL A 530 -38.54 13.17 -10.86
CA VAL A 530 -37.63 14.19 -11.41
C VAL A 530 -37.44 15.27 -10.37
#